data_70de59b8e20542971b10b81410ee4bb6
#
_entry.id   70de59b8e20542971b10b81410ee4bb6
#
_cell.length_a   1.000
_cell.length_b   1.000
_cell.length_c   1.000
_cell.angle_alpha   90.00
_cell.angle_beta   90.00
_cell.angle_gamma   90.00
#
_symmetry.space_group_name_H-M   'P 1'
#
loop_
_entity.id
_entity.type
_entity.pdbx_description
1 polymer ?
#
loop_
_entity_poly.entity_id
_entity_poly.type
_entity_poly.pdbx_seq_one_letter_code
_entity_poly.pdbx_strand_id
1 'polypeptide(L)'
;MLSIHAKDCSLASLIKSRKSTQYEYLVSDLKEEKQLYYDRLSIYNSCSYYPYDKNYDSTNPKEPEGDEVVINYSNSVSGNQYYVFPLSASDQSEIYNGSVAEVLDNLTEGNHGAIIRFTGTKSVKVSMKFNIRRSDKSNYSIRIVAVQGSQQTVIREFKNGTGTVEYSCDIPKIYLSSGSMLKVDFVVGIGYNQWIAISQFKYFTVRYSSIDDPVNIDVVTPVKLLNSLLKSMNDNKEGITGEIITGIDSRLDDCLIIPAESARAIPDAKIYSSYTKFQDWMEAEFGFVPTIDDDNKKVTFTHRNNLFNESVVKSIDEVSRDFSFKVNSKLIYSRVCVGYEKKDYDSINGRDEFRFTNEYITGVDLTDNTLNLISPYRADAYGIEFLVQKRGKDTTDNESDNDIFFVCAKFSPDSLRYELVRDGYVVAGVISPDTMFNVMYSPRFMIQANSRFIGVFAPLLTYASSDGNSDVSIDGIKENGNIRTGVPLFTVGELTVTTDDYDIPSNWNGLIALKYADYAYSGYIYETENRFARYDGVRYKLLIKSISSIE
;
A
#
# COMPACT_ATOMS: atom_id res chain seq x y z
N MET A 1 -49.84 -34.41 19.30
CA MET A 1 -48.95 -33.20 19.40
C MET A 1 -48.27 -33.05 18.05
N LEU A 2 -48.52 -31.98 17.33
CA LEU A 2 -47.89 -31.74 16.02
C LEU A 2 -46.55 -31.03 16.28
N SER A 3 -45.43 -31.63 15.88
CA SER A 3 -44.11 -31.00 15.92
C SER A 3 -43.79 -30.50 14.52
N ILE A 4 -43.60 -29.20 14.39
CA ILE A 4 -43.24 -28.55 13.12
C ILE A 4 -41.76 -28.14 13.23
N HIS A 5 -40.94 -28.68 12.34
CA HIS A 5 -39.56 -28.25 12.17
C HIS A 5 -39.47 -27.35 10.93
N ALA A 6 -39.17 -26.07 11.12
CA ALA A 6 -38.90 -25.14 10.04
C ALA A 6 -37.38 -24.97 9.86
N LYS A 7 -36.92 -25.08 8.63
CA LYS A 7 -35.54 -24.79 8.25
C LYS A 7 -35.53 -23.47 7.46
N ASP A 8 -34.72 -22.52 7.90
CA ASP A 8 -34.45 -21.29 7.12
C ASP A 8 -33.62 -21.67 5.89
N CYS A 9 -34.19 -21.48 4.71
CA CYS A 9 -33.55 -21.71 3.43
C CYS A 9 -33.31 -20.37 2.66
N SER A 10 -33.34 -19.24 3.37
CA SER A 10 -33.06 -17.94 2.78
C SER A 10 -31.65 -17.82 2.25
N LEU A 11 -31.45 -16.92 1.29
CA LEU A 11 -30.10 -16.58 0.79
C LEU A 11 -29.20 -16.05 1.91
N ALA A 12 -29.77 -15.28 2.84
CA ALA A 12 -29.04 -14.79 4.01
C ALA A 12 -28.51 -15.93 4.89
N SER A 13 -29.33 -16.99 5.13
CA SER A 13 -28.94 -18.18 5.87
C SER A 13 -27.84 -18.98 5.16
N LEU A 14 -27.96 -19.15 3.84
CA LEU A 14 -26.95 -19.80 3.01
C LEU A 14 -25.60 -19.07 3.13
N ILE A 15 -25.59 -17.76 2.93
CA ILE A 15 -24.37 -16.93 3.04
C ILE A 15 -23.79 -17.06 4.46
N LYS A 16 -24.60 -16.89 5.49
CA LYS A 16 -24.15 -16.99 6.90
C LYS A 16 -23.47 -18.32 7.20
N SER A 17 -23.96 -19.43 6.62
CA SER A 17 -23.42 -20.76 6.87
C SER A 17 -22.13 -21.07 6.12
N ARG A 18 -21.87 -20.41 4.98
CA ARG A 18 -20.77 -20.76 4.06
C ARG A 18 -19.78 -19.63 3.79
N LYS A 19 -20.00 -18.41 4.28
CA LYS A 19 -19.20 -17.22 3.95
C LYS A 19 -17.71 -17.37 4.26
N SER A 20 -17.34 -18.16 5.26
CA SER A 20 -15.94 -18.35 5.66
C SER A 20 -15.26 -19.54 4.98
N THR A 21 -15.99 -20.29 4.13
CA THR A 21 -15.40 -21.40 3.36
C THR A 21 -14.45 -20.82 2.33
N GLN A 22 -13.20 -21.30 2.33
CA GLN A 22 -12.23 -20.94 1.30
C GLN A 22 -12.46 -21.79 0.06
N TYR A 23 -12.50 -21.12 -1.09
CA TYR A 23 -12.61 -21.72 -2.41
C TYR A 23 -11.36 -21.41 -3.22
N GLU A 24 -11.05 -22.27 -4.18
CA GLU A 24 -9.99 -22.08 -5.16
C GLU A 24 -10.57 -22.07 -6.57
N TYR A 25 -10.05 -21.18 -7.42
CA TYR A 25 -10.48 -21.07 -8.81
C TYR A 25 -9.25 -20.98 -9.70
N LEU A 26 -9.31 -21.63 -10.85
CA LEU A 26 -8.33 -21.40 -11.91
C LEU A 26 -8.49 -19.95 -12.41
N VAL A 27 -7.39 -19.23 -12.52
CA VAL A 27 -7.40 -17.86 -13.05
C VAL A 27 -7.87 -17.85 -14.50
N SER A 28 -7.54 -18.89 -15.28
CA SER A 28 -8.01 -19.07 -16.66
C SER A 28 -9.53 -18.97 -16.82
N ASP A 29 -10.29 -19.39 -15.80
CA ASP A 29 -11.76 -19.38 -15.84
C ASP A 29 -12.36 -18.02 -15.47
N LEU A 30 -11.60 -17.17 -14.77
CA LEU A 30 -12.07 -15.90 -14.21
C LEU A 30 -11.44 -14.67 -14.86
N LYS A 31 -10.30 -14.82 -15.52
CA LYS A 31 -9.52 -13.69 -16.01
C LYS A 31 -10.27 -12.83 -17.03
N GLU A 32 -9.87 -11.59 -17.13
CA GLU A 32 -10.26 -10.71 -18.20
C GLU A 32 -9.65 -11.17 -19.54
N GLU A 33 -10.31 -10.84 -20.65
CA GLU A 33 -9.77 -11.11 -21.99
C GLU A 33 -8.45 -10.36 -22.24
N LYS A 34 -8.32 -9.19 -21.64
CA LYS A 34 -7.15 -8.32 -21.75
C LYS A 34 -6.33 -8.41 -20.48
N GLN A 35 -5.01 -8.45 -20.65
CA GLN A 35 -4.07 -8.51 -19.54
C GLN A 35 -3.73 -7.12 -19.02
N LEU A 36 -3.28 -7.05 -17.79
CA LEU A 36 -2.59 -5.90 -17.22
C LEU A 36 -1.16 -5.85 -17.78
N TYR A 37 -0.83 -4.74 -18.40
CA TYR A 37 0.56 -4.42 -18.71
C TYR A 37 1.22 -3.83 -17.46
N TYR A 38 1.98 -4.67 -16.78
CA TYR A 38 2.73 -4.26 -15.62
C TYR A 38 4.11 -3.74 -16.06
N ASP A 39 4.25 -2.44 -16.10
CA ASP A 39 5.44 -1.72 -16.54
C ASP A 39 6.53 -1.63 -15.48
N ARG A 40 6.36 -2.36 -14.37
CA ARG A 40 7.27 -2.59 -13.26
C ARG A 40 7.38 -1.42 -12.28
N LEU A 41 7.91 -1.74 -11.11
CA LEU A 41 8.27 -0.82 -10.06
C LEU A 41 9.78 -0.57 -10.12
N SER A 42 10.19 0.71 -10.04
CA SER A 42 11.59 1.06 -9.90
C SER A 42 12.07 0.77 -8.47
N ILE A 43 13.09 -0.05 -8.32
CA ILE A 43 13.64 -0.42 -7.02
C ILE A 43 14.87 0.42 -6.72
N TYR A 44 14.90 1.03 -5.53
CA TYR A 44 16.05 1.77 -5.04
C TYR A 44 17.02 0.85 -4.32
N ASN A 45 18.28 0.92 -4.77
CA ASN A 45 19.40 0.26 -4.13
C ASN A 45 20.41 1.30 -3.65
N SER A 46 21.22 0.95 -2.68
CA SER A 46 22.31 1.80 -2.20
C SER A 46 23.56 1.00 -1.95
N CYS A 47 24.70 1.61 -2.24
CA CYS A 47 26.00 1.10 -1.89
C CYS A 47 26.78 2.18 -1.14
N SER A 48 27.31 1.83 0.01
CA SER A 48 28.18 2.72 0.81
C SER A 48 29.62 2.34 0.65
N TYR A 49 30.47 3.35 0.60
CA TYR A 49 31.91 3.22 0.42
C TYR A 49 32.64 3.96 1.52
N TYR A 50 33.84 3.51 1.84
CA TYR A 50 34.77 4.17 2.74
C TYR A 50 36.16 4.26 2.11
N PRO A 51 36.97 5.25 2.44
CA PRO A 51 38.35 5.34 1.99
C PRO A 51 39.20 4.31 2.74
N TYR A 52 40.15 3.70 2.05
CA TYR A 52 41.06 2.75 2.66
C TYR A 52 42.52 3.01 2.25
N ASP A 53 43.48 2.57 3.08
CA ASP A 53 44.91 2.75 2.79
C ASP A 53 45.33 1.85 1.63
N LYS A 54 46.08 2.42 0.69
CA LYS A 54 46.57 1.74 -0.51
C LYS A 54 47.56 0.59 -0.23
N ASN A 55 48.15 0.55 0.96
CA ASN A 55 49.04 -0.53 1.40
C ASN A 55 48.29 -1.70 2.07
N TYR A 56 47.01 -1.71 1.94
CA TYR A 56 46.11 -2.64 2.57
C TYR A 56 46.08 -3.99 1.87
N ASP A 57 46.19 -5.08 2.64
CA ASP A 57 46.05 -6.45 2.15
C ASP A 57 44.56 -6.75 1.86
N SER A 58 44.22 -6.97 0.60
CA SER A 58 42.86 -7.23 0.12
C SER A 58 42.18 -8.48 0.70
N THR A 59 42.95 -9.34 1.40
CA THR A 59 42.42 -10.56 2.01
C THR A 59 41.78 -10.33 3.38
N ASN A 60 41.96 -9.15 3.98
CA ASN A 60 41.44 -8.86 5.32
C ASN A 60 41.13 -7.36 5.50
N PRO A 61 39.99 -6.86 5.00
CA PRO A 61 39.63 -5.46 5.13
C PRO A 61 39.43 -5.06 6.60
N LYS A 62 40.43 -4.41 7.18
CA LYS A 62 40.27 -3.69 8.45
C LYS A 62 39.82 -2.27 8.12
N GLU A 63 38.83 -1.78 8.86
CA GLU A 63 38.58 -0.34 8.90
C GLU A 63 39.89 0.39 9.22
N PRO A 64 40.15 1.55 8.56
CA PRO A 64 41.39 2.29 8.82
C PRO A 64 41.50 2.58 10.31
N GLU A 65 42.54 2.06 10.95
CA GLU A 65 42.93 2.42 12.30
C GLU A 65 43.49 3.85 12.27
N GLY A 66 42.65 4.82 12.46
CA GLY A 66 43.01 6.23 12.47
C GLY A 66 42.06 7.10 11.69
N ASP A 67 41.96 8.37 12.08
CA ASP A 67 41.02 9.35 11.51
C ASP A 67 41.39 9.82 10.10
N GLU A 68 42.51 9.37 9.50
CA GLU A 68 43.00 9.87 8.23
C GLU A 68 43.49 8.79 7.27
N VAL A 69 43.07 8.85 6.03
CA VAL A 69 43.66 8.10 4.91
C VAL A 69 44.54 9.02 4.09
N VAL A 70 45.84 8.74 4.04
CA VAL A 70 46.83 9.58 3.35
C VAL A 70 47.15 9.00 1.99
N ILE A 71 46.95 9.80 0.93
CA ILE A 71 47.30 9.46 -0.44
C ILE A 71 48.55 10.25 -0.82
N ASN A 72 49.69 9.55 -0.93
CA ASN A 72 50.94 10.12 -1.39
C ASN A 72 51.07 10.01 -2.91
N TYR A 73 51.55 11.04 -3.53
CA TYR A 73 51.79 11.04 -4.97
C TYR A 73 52.98 11.86 -5.40
N SER A 74 53.54 11.49 -6.55
CA SER A 74 54.61 12.25 -7.18
C SER A 74 54.41 12.18 -8.70
N ASN A 75 54.40 13.37 -9.34
CA ASN A 75 54.31 13.47 -10.79
C ASN A 75 55.41 14.41 -11.31
N SER A 76 56.36 13.83 -12.02
CA SER A 76 57.50 14.55 -12.60
C SER A 76 57.29 14.90 -14.08
N VAL A 77 56.21 14.45 -14.69
CA VAL A 77 55.94 14.55 -16.12
C VAL A 77 55.00 15.71 -16.42
N SER A 78 55.21 16.41 -17.51
CA SER A 78 54.26 17.43 -17.97
C SER A 78 52.95 16.76 -18.38
N GLY A 79 51.86 17.13 -17.68
CA GLY A 79 50.54 16.56 -17.91
C GLY A 79 49.89 16.03 -16.61
N ASN A 80 48.64 15.61 -16.70
CA ASN A 80 47.91 15.02 -15.59
C ASN A 80 48.19 13.51 -15.52
N GLN A 81 48.50 13.03 -14.33
CA GLN A 81 48.47 11.61 -14.03
C GLN A 81 47.20 11.23 -13.30
N TYR A 82 46.70 10.04 -13.60
CA TYR A 82 45.46 9.50 -13.03
C TYR A 82 45.80 8.38 -12.06
N TYR A 83 45.27 8.51 -10.87
CA TYR A 83 45.35 7.49 -9.84
C TYR A 83 43.93 7.11 -9.41
N VAL A 84 43.79 5.90 -8.92
CA VAL A 84 42.55 5.46 -8.33
C VAL A 84 42.32 6.17 -7.00
N PHE A 85 41.17 6.78 -6.81
CA PHE A 85 40.76 7.27 -5.51
C PHE A 85 40.36 6.05 -4.65
N PRO A 86 41.04 5.80 -3.51
CA PRO A 86 40.91 4.53 -2.79
C PRO A 86 39.56 4.45 -2.05
N LEU A 87 38.61 3.75 -2.61
CA LEU A 87 37.30 3.48 -2.03
C LEU A 87 37.05 1.97 -2.00
N SER A 88 36.60 1.46 -0.87
CA SER A 88 36.08 0.10 -0.71
C SER A 88 34.61 0.13 -0.34
N ALA A 89 33.85 -0.83 -0.80
CA ALA A 89 32.45 -0.98 -0.40
C ALA A 89 32.38 -1.50 1.05
N SER A 90 31.66 -0.80 1.90
CA SER A 90 31.48 -1.18 3.32
C SER A 90 30.24 -2.00 3.54
N ASP A 91 29.21 -1.71 2.77
CA ASP A 91 27.91 -2.34 2.92
C ASP A 91 27.25 -2.39 1.55
N GLN A 92 26.95 -3.58 1.13
CA GLN A 92 26.10 -3.82 -0.01
C GLN A 92 24.72 -4.05 0.58
N SER A 93 23.87 -3.01 0.64
CA SER A 93 22.45 -3.29 0.74
C SER A 93 22.17 -4.33 -0.35
N GLU A 94 21.49 -5.39 -0.02
CA GLU A 94 21.22 -6.52 -0.89
C GLU A 94 20.92 -6.01 -2.30
N ILE A 95 21.93 -6.14 -3.17
CA ILE A 95 21.79 -5.75 -4.56
C ILE A 95 20.88 -6.81 -5.14
N TYR A 96 19.66 -6.41 -5.38
CA TYR A 96 18.69 -7.28 -5.98
C TYR A 96 19.28 -7.91 -7.24
N ASN A 97 19.55 -9.21 -7.17
CA ASN A 97 20.08 -10.07 -8.23
C ASN A 97 21.16 -9.38 -9.07
N GLY A 98 22.40 -9.64 -8.86
CA GLY A 98 23.60 -9.19 -9.58
C GLY A 98 23.53 -8.90 -11.09
N SER A 99 22.31 -8.95 -11.67
CA SER A 99 22.00 -8.59 -13.05
C SER A 99 21.84 -7.08 -13.27
N VAL A 100 21.69 -6.27 -12.22
CA VAL A 100 21.32 -4.85 -12.33
C VAL A 100 22.52 -3.93 -12.10
N ALA A 101 23.38 -4.29 -11.18
CA ALA A 101 24.62 -3.58 -10.90
C ALA A 101 25.64 -4.53 -10.27
N GLU A 102 26.88 -4.30 -10.56
CA GLU A 102 28.02 -5.00 -9.99
C GLU A 102 28.87 -3.99 -9.22
N VAL A 103 29.02 -4.19 -7.91
CA VAL A 103 29.95 -3.40 -7.10
C VAL A 103 31.36 -3.89 -7.39
N LEU A 104 32.22 -2.96 -7.73
CA LEU A 104 33.59 -3.24 -8.13
C LEU A 104 34.56 -2.82 -7.02
N ASP A 105 35.57 -3.63 -6.83
CA ASP A 105 36.78 -3.18 -6.17
C ASP A 105 37.55 -2.26 -7.11
N ASN A 106 37.59 -0.97 -6.80
CA ASN A 106 38.16 0.04 -7.69
C ASN A 106 39.70 0.00 -7.76
N LEU A 107 40.37 -0.77 -6.91
CA LEU A 107 41.82 -1.00 -6.99
C LEU A 107 42.21 -2.18 -7.86
N THR A 108 41.27 -3.05 -8.20
CA THR A 108 41.55 -4.18 -9.08
C THR A 108 41.97 -3.66 -10.45
N GLU A 109 43.10 -4.16 -10.94
CA GLU A 109 43.60 -3.89 -12.29
C GLU A 109 42.52 -4.28 -13.30
N GLY A 110 42.15 -3.38 -14.18
CA GLY A 110 41.05 -3.56 -15.15
C GLY A 110 39.75 -2.84 -14.77
N ASN A 111 39.50 -2.53 -13.52
CA ASN A 111 38.34 -1.71 -13.11
C ASN A 111 38.61 -0.21 -13.30
N HIS A 112 39.88 0.19 -13.46
CA HIS A 112 40.29 1.57 -13.77
C HIS A 112 39.66 2.66 -12.85
N GLY A 113 39.51 2.36 -11.55
CA GLY A 113 38.91 3.27 -10.59
C GLY A 113 37.39 3.23 -10.53
N ALA A 114 36.74 2.37 -11.31
CA ALA A 114 35.30 2.18 -11.24
C ALA A 114 34.90 1.54 -9.91
N ILE A 115 33.85 2.09 -9.31
CA ILE A 115 33.29 1.61 -8.05
C ILE A 115 32.03 0.76 -8.26
N ILE A 116 31.32 1.00 -9.35
CA ILE A 116 30.09 0.27 -9.69
C ILE A 116 29.92 0.21 -11.21
N ARG A 117 29.49 -0.94 -11.72
CA ARG A 117 29.09 -1.17 -13.12
C ARG A 117 27.61 -1.46 -13.16
N PHE A 118 26.89 -0.81 -14.08
CA PHE A 118 25.46 -0.99 -14.26
C PHE A 118 25.12 -1.80 -15.50
N THR A 119 23.96 -2.44 -15.46
CA THR A 119 23.28 -3.01 -16.62
C THR A 119 21.91 -2.36 -16.77
N GLY A 120 21.52 -1.95 -17.98
CA GLY A 120 20.26 -1.24 -18.22
C GLY A 120 20.28 0.25 -17.84
N THR A 121 19.15 0.93 -17.95
CA THR A 121 19.01 2.37 -17.66
C THR A 121 18.86 2.61 -16.15
N LYS A 122 19.65 3.53 -15.61
CA LYS A 122 19.63 3.86 -14.18
C LYS A 122 19.52 5.36 -13.94
N SER A 123 18.83 5.72 -12.88
CA SER A 123 18.93 7.03 -12.24
C SER A 123 19.83 6.87 -11.01
N VAL A 124 20.88 7.65 -10.92
CA VAL A 124 21.93 7.51 -9.90
C VAL A 124 22.04 8.77 -9.07
N LYS A 125 22.03 8.64 -7.75
CA LYS A 125 22.30 9.71 -6.80
C LYS A 125 23.59 9.41 -6.05
N VAL A 126 24.54 10.35 -6.10
CA VAL A 126 25.79 10.29 -5.34
C VAL A 126 25.73 11.31 -4.20
N SER A 127 26.04 10.86 -3.01
CA SER A 127 26.11 11.70 -1.81
C SER A 127 27.39 11.39 -1.05
N MET A 128 28.13 12.42 -0.62
CA MET A 128 29.37 12.23 0.14
C MET A 128 29.61 13.38 1.11
N LYS A 129 30.34 13.08 2.21
CA LYS A 129 30.79 14.07 3.19
C LYS A 129 32.06 13.60 3.88
N PHE A 130 33.14 14.36 3.74
CA PHE A 130 34.43 14.15 4.36
C PHE A 130 35.26 15.41 4.36
N ASN A 131 36.36 15.47 5.13
CA ASN A 131 37.33 16.56 5.10
C ASN A 131 38.56 16.18 4.29
N ILE A 132 39.15 17.17 3.60
CA ILE A 132 40.42 17.04 2.90
C ILE A 132 41.44 18.00 3.51
N ARG A 133 42.62 17.48 3.84
CA ARG A 133 43.85 18.25 4.06
C ARG A 133 44.84 17.91 2.94
N ARG A 134 45.77 18.82 2.69
CA ARG A 134 46.81 18.63 1.66
C ARG A 134 48.13 19.28 2.03
N SER A 135 49.20 18.86 1.38
CA SER A 135 50.48 19.58 1.39
C SER A 135 50.36 20.92 0.65
N ASP A 136 51.13 21.91 1.04
CA ASP A 136 51.05 23.29 0.52
C ASP A 136 51.20 23.38 -1.01
N LYS A 137 51.97 22.48 -1.63
CA LYS A 137 52.23 22.45 -3.06
C LYS A 137 51.39 21.44 -3.83
N SER A 138 50.41 20.83 -3.18
CA SER A 138 49.59 19.80 -3.77
C SER A 138 48.69 20.36 -4.88
N ASN A 139 48.80 19.82 -6.07
CA ASN A 139 47.94 20.13 -7.21
C ASN A 139 47.19 18.85 -7.64
N TYR A 140 45.92 18.78 -7.29
CA TYR A 140 45.12 17.59 -7.52
C TYR A 140 43.68 17.94 -7.87
N SER A 141 42.97 16.96 -8.44
CA SER A 141 41.50 16.97 -8.46
C SER A 141 40.94 15.57 -8.16
N ILE A 142 39.80 15.54 -7.46
CA ILE A 142 38.98 14.34 -7.29
C ILE A 142 37.77 14.53 -8.20
N ARG A 143 37.49 13.54 -9.06
CA ARG A 143 36.42 13.58 -10.04
C ARG A 143 35.47 12.43 -9.89
N ILE A 144 34.18 12.72 -9.87
CA ILE A 144 33.14 11.70 -10.07
C ILE A 144 32.83 11.68 -11.57
N VAL A 145 32.96 10.51 -12.18
CA VAL A 145 32.88 10.36 -13.64
C VAL A 145 31.91 9.26 -13.99
N ALA A 146 30.93 9.56 -14.84
CA ALA A 146 30.10 8.56 -15.50
C ALA A 146 30.76 8.12 -16.81
N VAL A 147 30.83 6.82 -17.02
CA VAL A 147 31.45 6.19 -18.20
C VAL A 147 30.41 5.43 -18.98
N GLN A 148 30.26 5.74 -20.26
CA GLN A 148 29.35 5.08 -21.20
C GLN A 148 30.12 4.64 -22.42
N GLY A 149 30.49 3.37 -22.49
CA GLY A 149 31.41 2.88 -23.53
C GLY A 149 32.75 3.64 -23.49
N SER A 150 33.11 4.34 -24.57
CA SER A 150 34.31 5.19 -24.63
C SER A 150 34.09 6.63 -24.13
N GLN A 151 32.85 7.05 -23.89
CA GLN A 151 32.54 8.39 -23.46
C GLN A 151 32.67 8.50 -21.96
N GLN A 152 33.37 9.54 -21.48
CA GLN A 152 33.49 9.88 -20.07
C GLN A 152 32.94 11.27 -19.83
N THR A 153 32.04 11.37 -18.86
CA THR A 153 31.43 12.64 -18.46
C THR A 153 31.79 12.94 -17.02
N VAL A 154 32.52 14.02 -16.78
CA VAL A 154 32.83 14.48 -15.42
C VAL A 154 31.58 15.11 -14.83
N ILE A 155 31.03 14.48 -13.80
CA ILE A 155 29.84 14.94 -13.10
C ILE A 155 30.19 16.03 -12.07
N ARG A 156 31.28 15.79 -11.33
CA ARG A 156 31.79 16.74 -10.34
C ARG A 156 33.30 16.66 -10.25
N GLU A 157 33.91 17.82 -10.02
CA GLU A 157 35.35 17.95 -9.81
C GLU A 157 35.63 18.83 -8.60
N PHE A 158 36.51 18.37 -7.71
CA PHE A 158 37.03 19.10 -6.55
C PHE A 158 38.52 19.33 -6.75
N LYS A 159 38.92 20.60 -6.93
CA LYS A 159 40.31 20.98 -7.21
C LYS A 159 40.94 21.62 -6.01
N ASN A 160 42.12 21.15 -5.62
CA ASN A 160 43.00 21.80 -4.65
C ASN A 160 42.31 22.32 -3.37
N GLY A 161 41.16 21.75 -3.06
CA GLY A 161 40.36 22.12 -1.89
C GLY A 161 40.98 21.67 -0.60
N THR A 162 40.64 22.35 0.49
CA THR A 162 40.86 21.93 1.86
C THR A 162 39.57 22.16 2.66
N GLY A 163 39.38 21.41 3.74
CA GLY A 163 38.18 21.50 4.56
C GLY A 163 37.08 20.55 4.13
N THR A 164 35.86 20.84 4.50
CA THR A 164 34.73 19.92 4.31
C THR A 164 34.28 19.87 2.85
N VAL A 165 34.27 18.67 2.29
CA VAL A 165 33.59 18.33 1.06
C VAL A 165 32.23 17.76 1.42
N GLU A 166 31.16 18.42 1.00
CA GLU A 166 29.80 17.93 1.12
C GLU A 166 29.13 18.07 -0.24
N TYR A 167 28.57 16.96 -0.73
CA TYR A 167 28.03 16.92 -2.08
C TYR A 167 26.88 15.91 -2.18
N SER A 168 25.82 16.30 -2.85
CA SER A 168 24.76 15.39 -3.25
C SER A 168 24.21 15.82 -4.59
N CYS A 169 24.13 14.91 -5.57
CA CYS A 169 23.49 15.21 -6.85
C CYS A 169 22.83 13.98 -7.45
N ASP A 170 21.81 14.26 -8.24
CA ASP A 170 21.18 13.28 -9.10
C ASP A 170 21.88 13.31 -10.47
N ILE A 171 22.47 12.20 -10.82
CA ILE A 171 23.05 12.01 -12.15
C ILE A 171 21.91 11.64 -13.08
N PRO A 172 21.62 12.44 -14.13
CA PRO A 172 20.56 12.13 -15.06
C PRO A 172 20.81 10.76 -15.70
N LYS A 173 19.72 10.08 -16.03
CA LYS A 173 19.67 8.70 -16.52
C LYS A 173 20.90 8.30 -17.33
N ILE A 174 21.69 7.39 -16.77
CA ILE A 174 22.78 6.77 -17.49
C ILE A 174 22.14 5.70 -18.38
N TYR A 175 21.98 5.97 -19.67
CA TYR A 175 21.51 4.98 -20.64
C TYR A 175 22.63 4.02 -20.95
N LEU A 176 22.44 2.76 -20.65
CA LEU A 176 23.51 1.79 -20.74
C LEU A 176 23.24 0.74 -21.81
N SER A 177 24.02 0.76 -22.83
CA SER A 177 24.53 -0.49 -23.40
C SER A 177 25.41 -1.14 -22.32
N SER A 178 25.24 -2.44 -22.06
CA SER A 178 25.89 -3.16 -20.96
C SER A 178 27.32 -2.71 -20.67
N GLY A 179 27.59 -2.35 -19.42
CA GLY A 179 28.91 -2.04 -18.95
C GLY A 179 29.22 -0.59 -18.60
N SER A 180 28.22 0.30 -18.53
CA SER A 180 28.48 1.68 -18.05
C SER A 180 28.79 1.69 -16.57
N MET A 181 29.67 2.59 -16.18
CA MET A 181 30.27 2.59 -14.86
C MET A 181 30.23 3.99 -14.24
N LEU A 182 30.23 4.01 -12.92
CA LEU A 182 30.59 5.18 -12.14
C LEU A 182 31.99 4.96 -11.57
N LYS A 183 32.89 5.93 -11.75
CA LYS A 183 34.23 5.89 -11.20
C LYS A 183 34.59 7.16 -10.44
N VAL A 184 35.57 7.05 -9.59
CA VAL A 184 36.17 8.18 -8.88
C VAL A 184 37.65 8.26 -9.25
N ASP A 185 38.00 9.29 -10.00
CA ASP A 185 39.36 9.54 -10.42
C ASP A 185 40.05 10.48 -9.41
N PHE A 186 41.27 10.17 -9.07
CA PHE A 186 42.21 11.07 -8.42
C PHE A 186 43.24 11.52 -9.46
N VAL A 187 43.18 12.79 -9.82
CA VAL A 187 44.02 13.35 -10.88
C VAL A 187 45.01 14.31 -10.27
N VAL A 188 46.28 14.13 -10.57
CA VAL A 188 47.35 14.97 -10.05
C VAL A 188 48.09 15.70 -11.17
N GLY A 189 48.35 16.97 -10.93
CA GLY A 189 49.29 17.77 -11.78
C GLY A 189 50.74 17.52 -11.40
N ILE A 190 51.64 18.35 -11.94
CA ILE A 190 53.07 18.28 -11.62
C ILE A 190 53.30 18.56 -10.14
N GLY A 191 54.06 17.70 -9.48
CA GLY A 191 54.40 17.86 -8.05
C GLY A 191 55.18 16.68 -7.52
N TYR A 192 56.21 16.96 -6.73
CA TYR A 192 57.05 15.95 -6.08
C TYR A 192 56.71 15.81 -4.61
N ASN A 193 56.65 14.61 -4.09
CA ASN A 193 56.43 14.30 -2.69
C ASN A 193 55.22 15.05 -2.09
N GLN A 194 54.11 14.98 -2.80
CA GLN A 194 52.85 15.61 -2.40
C GLN A 194 51.94 14.60 -1.74
N TRP A 195 51.03 15.09 -0.93
CA TRP A 195 50.02 14.25 -0.30
C TRP A 195 48.70 14.98 -0.14
N ILE A 196 47.62 14.21 -0.10
CA ILE A 196 46.33 14.60 0.45
C ILE A 196 45.94 13.61 1.54
N ALA A 197 45.21 14.09 2.55
CA ALA A 197 44.65 13.27 3.61
C ALA A 197 43.14 13.46 3.64
N ILE A 198 42.42 12.35 3.64
CA ILE A 198 40.98 12.31 3.84
C ILE A 198 40.74 12.04 5.31
N SER A 199 40.04 12.95 5.98
CA SER A 199 39.75 12.87 7.42
C SER A 199 38.28 13.13 7.69
N GLN A 200 37.83 12.83 8.91
CA GLN A 200 36.46 13.02 9.36
C GLN A 200 35.43 12.49 8.34
N PHE A 201 35.70 11.33 7.80
CA PHE A 201 34.82 10.70 6.83
C PHE A 201 33.47 10.39 7.48
N LYS A 202 32.39 10.82 6.82
CA LYS A 202 31.01 10.56 7.28
C LYS A 202 30.30 9.56 6.39
N TYR A 203 30.33 9.78 5.09
CA TYR A 203 29.73 8.87 4.12
C TYR A 203 30.19 9.17 2.69
N PHE A 204 30.21 8.14 1.90
CA PHE A 204 30.15 8.16 0.43
C PHE A 204 29.15 7.10 0.00
N THR A 205 28.04 7.50 -0.56
CA THR A 205 26.93 6.63 -0.89
C THR A 205 26.51 6.82 -2.34
N VAL A 206 26.32 5.72 -3.05
CA VAL A 206 25.73 5.68 -4.39
C VAL A 206 24.37 5.02 -4.27
N ARG A 207 23.31 5.77 -4.60
CA ARG A 207 21.95 5.25 -4.71
C ARG A 207 21.55 5.20 -6.17
N TYR A 208 20.88 4.15 -6.57
CA TYR A 208 20.41 4.00 -7.94
C TYR A 208 19.06 3.28 -7.98
N SER A 209 18.27 3.60 -9.00
CA SER A 209 17.03 2.89 -9.27
C SER A 209 17.24 1.88 -10.39
N SER A 210 16.57 0.75 -10.29
CA SER A 210 16.52 -0.27 -11.33
C SER A 210 15.08 -0.63 -11.64
N ILE A 211 14.80 -0.84 -12.92
CA ILE A 211 13.51 -1.30 -13.41
C ILE A 211 13.76 -2.43 -14.41
N ASP A 212 13.07 -3.54 -14.22
CA ASP A 212 13.15 -4.68 -15.13
C ASP A 212 12.18 -4.51 -16.32
N ASP A 213 12.26 -5.44 -17.30
CA ASP A 213 11.38 -5.41 -18.45
C ASP A 213 9.91 -5.60 -18.05
N PRO A 214 8.99 -4.88 -18.72
CA PRO A 214 7.56 -5.02 -18.48
C PRO A 214 7.05 -6.45 -18.69
N VAL A 215 5.99 -6.81 -17.98
CA VAL A 215 5.34 -8.11 -18.11
C VAL A 215 3.82 -7.96 -18.21
N ASN A 216 3.17 -8.95 -18.82
CA ASN A 216 1.71 -9.04 -18.80
C ASN A 216 1.25 -9.97 -17.67
N ILE A 217 0.18 -9.58 -16.97
CA ILE A 217 -0.40 -10.32 -15.85
C ILE A 217 -1.88 -10.56 -16.15
N ASP A 218 -2.34 -11.80 -15.97
CA ASP A 218 -3.75 -12.13 -15.99
C ASP A 218 -4.43 -11.57 -14.74
N VAL A 219 -5.54 -10.87 -14.92
CA VAL A 219 -6.26 -10.15 -13.87
C VAL A 219 -7.72 -10.54 -13.83
N VAL A 220 -8.36 -10.33 -12.68
CA VAL A 220 -9.76 -10.67 -12.43
C VAL A 220 -10.51 -9.42 -11.96
N THR A 221 -11.72 -9.18 -12.48
CA THR A 221 -12.56 -8.10 -11.95
C THR A 221 -13.24 -8.51 -10.63
N PRO A 222 -13.50 -7.56 -9.71
CA PRO A 222 -14.20 -7.84 -8.46
C PRO A 222 -15.53 -8.54 -8.64
N VAL A 223 -16.32 -8.15 -9.64
CA VAL A 223 -17.65 -8.73 -9.89
C VAL A 223 -17.58 -10.18 -10.34
N LYS A 224 -16.58 -10.58 -11.12
CA LYS A 224 -16.37 -11.98 -11.52
C LYS A 224 -16.03 -12.86 -10.31
N LEU A 225 -15.13 -12.38 -9.45
CA LEU A 225 -14.77 -13.10 -8.23
C LEU A 225 -15.99 -13.26 -7.30
N LEU A 226 -16.77 -12.18 -7.10
CA LEU A 226 -18.01 -12.23 -6.30
C LEU A 226 -18.97 -13.30 -6.82
N ASN A 227 -19.26 -13.31 -8.12
CA ASN A 227 -20.21 -14.27 -8.71
C ASN A 227 -19.69 -15.71 -8.59
N SER A 228 -18.40 -15.95 -8.71
CA SER A 228 -17.81 -17.28 -8.52
C SER A 228 -17.92 -17.76 -7.08
N LEU A 229 -17.69 -16.88 -6.10
CA LEU A 229 -17.89 -17.18 -4.69
C LEU A 229 -19.37 -17.52 -4.39
N LEU A 230 -20.31 -16.74 -4.90
CA LEU A 230 -21.74 -16.98 -4.72
C LEU A 230 -22.19 -18.29 -5.35
N LYS A 231 -21.71 -18.59 -6.57
CA LYS A 231 -21.97 -19.86 -7.25
C LYS A 231 -21.43 -21.05 -6.44
N SER A 232 -20.21 -20.97 -5.94
CA SER A 232 -19.61 -22.04 -5.13
C SER A 232 -20.35 -22.25 -3.80
N MET A 233 -20.78 -21.16 -3.15
CA MET A 233 -21.63 -21.26 -1.96
C MET A 233 -23.00 -21.91 -2.25
N ASN A 234 -23.47 -21.84 -3.49
CA ASN A 234 -24.71 -22.48 -3.95
C ASN A 234 -24.48 -23.89 -4.53
N ASP A 235 -23.49 -24.63 -4.04
CA ASP A 235 -23.14 -25.97 -4.53
C ASP A 235 -22.82 -26.01 -6.05
N ASN A 236 -22.19 -24.97 -6.57
CA ASN A 236 -21.89 -24.75 -7.99
C ASN A 236 -23.12 -24.64 -8.90
N LYS A 237 -24.28 -24.32 -8.32
CA LYS A 237 -25.52 -24.08 -9.09
C LYS A 237 -25.66 -22.60 -9.43
N GLU A 238 -26.16 -22.34 -10.62
CA GLU A 238 -26.63 -21.01 -11.02
C GLU A 238 -27.86 -20.56 -10.19
N GLY A 239 -28.24 -19.29 -10.27
CA GLY A 239 -29.45 -18.75 -9.66
C GLY A 239 -29.22 -17.78 -8.52
N ILE A 240 -27.97 -17.55 -8.10
CA ILE A 240 -27.59 -16.44 -7.20
C ILE A 240 -26.66 -15.53 -7.98
N THR A 241 -26.98 -14.22 -7.99
CA THR A 241 -26.19 -13.22 -8.71
C THR A 241 -25.58 -12.19 -7.75
N GLY A 242 -24.36 -11.77 -8.05
CA GLY A 242 -23.67 -10.70 -7.37
C GLY A 242 -23.54 -9.45 -8.25
N GLU A 243 -23.77 -8.30 -7.67
CA GLU A 243 -23.60 -7.00 -8.31
C GLU A 243 -22.81 -6.07 -7.40
N ILE A 244 -22.02 -5.20 -8.01
CA ILE A 244 -21.32 -4.10 -7.32
C ILE A 244 -21.83 -2.82 -7.96
N ILE A 245 -22.36 -1.89 -7.15
CA ILE A 245 -22.84 -0.60 -7.66
C ILE A 245 -21.64 0.26 -8.05
N THR A 246 -21.48 0.46 -9.35
CA THR A 246 -20.37 1.23 -9.95
C THR A 246 -20.69 2.73 -10.01
N GLY A 247 -19.66 3.56 -10.28
CA GLY A 247 -19.80 5.02 -10.42
C GLY A 247 -19.90 5.79 -9.10
N ILE A 248 -19.79 5.13 -7.95
CA ILE A 248 -19.78 5.75 -6.62
C ILE A 248 -18.34 6.05 -6.17
N ASP A 249 -17.44 5.12 -6.40
CA ASP A 249 -16.02 5.23 -6.07
C ASP A 249 -15.17 4.80 -7.26
N SER A 250 -14.52 5.75 -7.90
CA SER A 250 -13.68 5.50 -9.08
C SER A 250 -12.49 4.58 -8.78
N ARG A 251 -12.04 4.49 -7.53
CA ARG A 251 -10.98 3.56 -7.12
C ARG A 251 -11.43 2.11 -7.27
N LEU A 252 -12.73 1.84 -7.02
CA LEU A 252 -13.34 0.52 -7.20
C LEU A 252 -13.68 0.24 -8.67
N ASP A 253 -14.15 1.26 -9.39
CA ASP A 253 -14.55 1.13 -10.79
C ASP A 253 -13.35 0.75 -11.68
N ASP A 254 -12.17 1.28 -11.39
CA ASP A 254 -10.90 1.00 -12.06
C ASP A 254 -10.07 -0.10 -11.36
N CYS A 255 -10.65 -0.86 -10.43
CA CYS A 255 -9.95 -1.86 -9.63
C CYS A 255 -9.86 -3.21 -10.34
N LEU A 256 -8.65 -3.77 -10.40
CA LEU A 256 -8.39 -5.14 -10.86
C LEU A 256 -7.69 -5.95 -9.78
N ILE A 257 -8.08 -7.22 -9.65
CA ILE A 257 -7.49 -8.19 -8.72
C ILE A 257 -6.36 -8.94 -9.41
N ILE A 258 -5.24 -9.08 -8.73
CA ILE A 258 -4.07 -9.85 -9.15
C ILE A 258 -3.87 -11.01 -8.19
N PRO A 259 -4.16 -12.26 -8.57
CA PRO A 259 -3.73 -13.43 -7.82
C PRO A 259 -2.20 -13.53 -7.77
N ALA A 260 -1.62 -13.90 -6.64
CA ALA A 260 -0.17 -14.02 -6.48
C ALA A 260 0.46 -14.99 -7.49
N GLU A 261 -0.17 -16.14 -7.72
CA GLU A 261 0.31 -17.12 -8.71
C GLU A 261 0.27 -16.55 -10.15
N SER A 262 -0.70 -15.66 -10.46
CA SER A 262 -0.76 -14.97 -11.75
C SER A 262 0.40 -13.96 -11.89
N ALA A 263 0.73 -13.24 -10.82
CA ALA A 263 1.91 -12.36 -10.79
C ALA A 263 3.20 -13.14 -11.03
N ARG A 264 3.34 -14.34 -10.48
CA ARG A 264 4.47 -15.24 -10.69
C ARG A 264 4.47 -15.95 -12.06
N ALA A 265 3.38 -15.86 -12.83
CA ALA A 265 3.15 -16.61 -14.07
C ALA A 265 3.24 -18.13 -13.89
N ILE A 266 2.69 -18.65 -12.80
CA ILE A 266 2.61 -20.10 -12.55
C ILE A 266 1.63 -20.72 -13.57
N PRO A 267 1.97 -21.85 -14.21
CA PRO A 267 1.02 -22.61 -15.01
C PRO A 267 -0.20 -23.01 -14.16
N ASP A 268 -1.40 -22.87 -14.74
CA ASP A 268 -2.67 -23.17 -14.04
C ASP A 268 -2.85 -22.36 -12.73
N ALA A 269 -2.39 -21.11 -12.74
CA ALA A 269 -2.48 -20.17 -11.62
C ALA A 269 -3.90 -20.17 -11.00
N LYS A 270 -3.96 -20.14 -9.67
CA LYS A 270 -5.19 -20.14 -8.90
C LYS A 270 -5.35 -18.86 -8.08
N ILE A 271 -6.59 -18.59 -7.69
CA ILE A 271 -6.96 -17.61 -6.69
C ILE A 271 -7.67 -18.29 -5.53
N TYR A 272 -7.27 -17.95 -4.29
CA TYR A 272 -7.77 -18.56 -3.07
C TYR A 272 -8.52 -17.55 -2.23
N SER A 273 -9.86 -17.60 -2.21
CA SER A 273 -10.65 -16.63 -1.48
C SER A 273 -11.88 -17.22 -0.80
N SER A 274 -12.50 -16.43 0.07
CA SER A 274 -13.80 -16.70 0.68
C SER A 274 -14.68 -15.45 0.57
N TYR A 275 -15.98 -15.63 0.72
CA TYR A 275 -16.92 -14.49 0.73
C TYR A 275 -16.61 -13.51 1.88
N THR A 276 -16.19 -14.04 3.05
CA THR A 276 -15.76 -13.18 4.17
C THR A 276 -14.57 -12.29 3.79
N LYS A 277 -13.50 -12.87 3.19
CA LYS A 277 -12.35 -12.07 2.75
C LYS A 277 -12.74 -11.02 1.72
N PHE A 278 -13.62 -11.39 0.77
CA PHE A 278 -14.12 -10.44 -0.22
C PHE A 278 -14.91 -9.30 0.43
N GLN A 279 -15.84 -9.63 1.34
CA GLN A 279 -16.64 -8.65 2.07
C GLN A 279 -15.77 -7.73 2.93
N ASP A 280 -14.83 -8.29 3.69
CA ASP A 280 -13.94 -7.52 4.57
C ASP A 280 -13.05 -6.55 3.77
N TRP A 281 -12.55 -6.97 2.59
CA TRP A 281 -11.84 -6.09 1.67
C TRP A 281 -12.73 -4.95 1.15
N MET A 282 -13.94 -5.25 0.67
CA MET A 282 -14.87 -4.25 0.15
C MET A 282 -15.28 -3.24 1.23
N GLU A 283 -15.48 -3.70 2.46
CA GLU A 283 -15.84 -2.85 3.60
C GLU A 283 -14.65 -1.98 4.05
N ALA A 284 -13.49 -2.58 4.25
CA ALA A 284 -12.31 -1.88 4.73
C ALA A 284 -11.84 -0.82 3.71
N GLU A 285 -11.69 -1.21 2.45
CA GLU A 285 -11.09 -0.37 1.42
C GLU A 285 -12.03 0.71 0.89
N PHE A 286 -13.30 0.35 0.64
CA PHE A 286 -14.24 1.20 -0.08
C PHE A 286 -15.46 1.62 0.75
N GLY A 287 -15.66 1.06 1.96
CA GLY A 287 -16.86 1.28 2.75
C GLY A 287 -18.12 0.64 2.13
N PHE A 288 -17.95 -0.35 1.25
CA PHE A 288 -19.04 -1.08 0.59
C PHE A 288 -19.50 -2.25 1.44
N VAL A 289 -20.79 -2.41 1.56
CA VAL A 289 -21.41 -3.48 2.33
C VAL A 289 -22.46 -4.22 1.49
N PRO A 290 -22.67 -5.53 1.72
CA PRO A 290 -23.66 -6.29 0.97
C PRO A 290 -25.07 -6.03 1.47
N THR A 291 -26.00 -5.93 0.53
CA THR A 291 -27.43 -6.10 0.75
C THR A 291 -27.91 -7.37 0.07
N ILE A 292 -28.85 -8.08 0.70
CA ILE A 292 -29.35 -9.37 0.24
C ILE A 292 -30.82 -9.21 -0.15
N ASP A 293 -31.12 -9.47 -1.39
CA ASP A 293 -32.48 -9.59 -1.92
C ASP A 293 -32.78 -11.08 -2.07
N ASP A 294 -33.59 -11.61 -1.14
CA ASP A 294 -33.91 -13.04 -1.12
C ASP A 294 -34.90 -13.43 -2.21
N ASP A 295 -35.80 -12.52 -2.60
CA ASP A 295 -36.83 -12.76 -3.63
C ASP A 295 -36.17 -12.90 -5.00
N ASN A 296 -35.23 -12.03 -5.33
CA ASN A 296 -34.51 -12.04 -6.59
C ASN A 296 -33.21 -12.87 -6.54
N LYS A 297 -32.88 -13.48 -5.41
CA LYS A 297 -31.63 -14.23 -5.17
C LYS A 297 -30.40 -13.43 -5.57
N LYS A 298 -30.34 -12.18 -5.11
CA LYS A 298 -29.31 -11.19 -5.50
C LYS A 298 -28.56 -10.66 -4.28
N VAL A 299 -27.24 -10.55 -4.42
CA VAL A 299 -26.36 -9.88 -3.46
C VAL A 299 -25.80 -8.62 -4.12
N THR A 300 -26.07 -7.46 -3.55
CA THR A 300 -25.60 -6.19 -4.10
C THR A 300 -24.66 -5.52 -3.11
N PHE A 301 -23.41 -5.26 -3.54
CA PHE A 301 -22.48 -4.43 -2.79
C PHE A 301 -22.71 -2.96 -3.16
N THR A 302 -22.97 -2.13 -2.16
CA THR A 302 -23.11 -0.67 -2.31
C THR A 302 -22.39 0.04 -1.19
N HIS A 303 -22.00 1.29 -1.42
CA HIS A 303 -21.38 2.10 -0.38
C HIS A 303 -22.36 2.27 0.80
N ARG A 304 -21.88 2.07 2.02
CA ARG A 304 -22.71 2.11 3.25
C ARG A 304 -23.55 3.37 3.36
N ASN A 305 -23.03 4.51 2.93
CA ASN A 305 -23.77 5.79 2.98
C ASN A 305 -25.10 5.74 2.21
N ASN A 306 -25.21 4.93 1.17
CA ASN A 306 -26.41 4.83 0.35
C ASN A 306 -27.55 4.03 1.01
N LEU A 307 -27.24 3.32 2.09
CA LEU A 307 -28.24 2.60 2.88
C LEU A 307 -29.03 3.54 3.81
N PHE A 308 -28.65 4.80 3.93
CA PHE A 308 -29.22 5.75 4.86
C PHE A 308 -29.74 6.98 4.12
N ASN A 309 -31.04 6.92 3.75
CA ASN A 309 -31.73 8.03 3.10
C ASN A 309 -32.51 8.85 4.14
N GLU A 310 -32.39 10.16 4.11
CA GLU A 310 -33.05 11.05 5.07
C GLU A 310 -34.54 11.30 4.76
N SER A 311 -35.11 10.66 3.72
CA SER A 311 -36.57 10.71 3.48
C SER A 311 -37.33 9.89 4.50
N VAL A 312 -38.44 10.45 5.01
CA VAL A 312 -39.35 9.73 5.92
C VAL A 312 -40.18 8.73 5.09
N VAL A 313 -40.03 7.43 5.40
CA VAL A 313 -40.77 6.34 4.72
C VAL A 313 -42.01 5.91 5.51
N LYS A 314 -42.04 6.19 6.81
CA LYS A 314 -43.20 5.93 7.68
C LYS A 314 -43.24 6.89 8.85
N SER A 315 -44.42 7.33 9.22
CA SER A 315 -44.71 8.03 10.49
C SER A 315 -45.48 7.07 11.40
N ILE A 316 -45.03 6.96 12.65
CA ILE A 316 -45.75 6.25 13.70
C ILE A 316 -46.49 7.32 14.49
N ASP A 317 -47.82 7.36 14.30
CA ASP A 317 -48.69 8.37 14.95
C ASP A 317 -48.95 8.03 16.40
N GLU A 318 -49.00 6.73 16.72
CA GLU A 318 -49.29 6.26 18.08
C GLU A 318 -48.33 5.10 18.45
N VAL A 319 -47.65 5.30 19.60
CA VAL A 319 -46.83 4.28 20.23
C VAL A 319 -47.72 3.51 21.19
N SER A 320 -48.04 2.25 20.85
CA SER A 320 -48.95 1.45 21.66
C SER A 320 -48.30 0.88 22.92
N ARG A 321 -47.02 0.48 22.81
CA ARG A 321 -46.26 -0.18 23.88
C ARG A 321 -44.76 -0.06 23.70
N ASP A 322 -44.00 -0.45 24.72
CA ASP A 322 -42.55 -0.71 24.69
C ASP A 322 -41.70 0.47 24.19
N PHE A 323 -41.95 1.66 24.65
CA PHE A 323 -41.04 2.77 24.39
C PHE A 323 -39.78 2.63 25.27
N SER A 324 -38.63 2.37 24.63
CA SER A 324 -37.36 2.22 25.33
C SER A 324 -36.21 2.82 24.50
N PHE A 325 -35.49 3.73 25.12
CA PHE A 325 -34.30 4.36 24.54
C PHE A 325 -33.06 3.92 25.30
N LYS A 326 -32.03 3.48 24.58
CA LYS A 326 -30.73 3.06 25.14
C LYS A 326 -29.58 3.40 24.23
N VAL A 327 -28.37 3.38 24.75
CA VAL A 327 -27.15 3.43 23.97
C VAL A 327 -26.84 2.02 23.44
N ASN A 328 -26.59 1.90 22.13
CA ASN A 328 -26.17 0.64 21.52
C ASN A 328 -24.63 0.51 21.64
N SER A 329 -24.19 -0.18 22.68
CA SER A 329 -22.76 -0.39 22.95
C SER A 329 -22.00 -1.15 21.86
N LYS A 330 -22.72 -1.91 21.01
CA LYS A 330 -22.10 -2.62 19.86
C LYS A 330 -21.64 -1.69 18.75
N LEU A 331 -22.12 -0.44 18.75
CA LEU A 331 -21.74 0.61 17.78
C LEU A 331 -20.66 1.54 18.34
N ILE A 332 -20.11 1.22 19.51
CA ILE A 332 -19.09 2.05 20.17
C ILE A 332 -17.78 1.28 20.18
N TYR A 333 -16.74 1.95 19.70
CA TYR A 333 -15.39 1.40 19.61
C TYR A 333 -14.41 2.37 20.29
N SER A 334 -13.52 1.83 21.12
CA SER A 334 -12.42 2.60 21.74
C SER A 334 -11.24 2.77 20.79
N ARG A 335 -11.10 1.88 19.81
CA ARG A 335 -10.00 1.85 18.85
C ARG A 335 -10.49 1.59 17.44
N VAL A 336 -9.70 2.08 16.47
CA VAL A 336 -9.85 1.78 15.04
C VAL A 336 -8.49 1.33 14.51
N CYS A 337 -8.40 0.10 14.01
CA CYS A 337 -7.25 -0.43 13.30
C CYS A 337 -7.55 -0.42 11.81
N VAL A 338 -6.64 0.14 11.00
CA VAL A 338 -6.85 0.30 9.56
C VAL A 338 -5.57 0.08 8.78
N GLY A 339 -5.68 -0.53 7.63
CA GLY A 339 -4.57 -0.75 6.71
C GLY A 339 -4.39 -2.20 6.28
N TYR A 340 -3.16 -2.63 6.20
CA TYR A 340 -2.76 -3.93 5.72
C TYR A 340 -1.84 -4.60 6.72
N GLU A 341 -1.92 -5.93 6.82
CA GLU A 341 -0.95 -6.70 7.59
C GLU A 341 0.46 -6.44 7.04
N LYS A 342 1.40 -6.10 7.93
CA LYS A 342 2.80 -5.88 7.55
C LYS A 342 3.37 -7.17 6.95
N LYS A 343 4.10 -7.02 5.84
CA LYS A 343 4.81 -8.11 5.19
C LYS A 343 6.16 -7.60 4.68
N ASP A 344 7.23 -8.32 4.96
CA ASP A 344 8.58 -8.03 4.48
C ASP A 344 8.94 -9.01 3.37
N TYR A 345 9.70 -8.53 2.38
CA TYR A 345 10.15 -9.31 1.22
C TYR A 345 11.66 -9.25 1.17
N ASP A 346 12.33 -10.40 1.22
CA ASP A 346 13.78 -10.52 1.40
C ASP A 346 14.62 -9.68 0.45
N SER A 347 14.20 -9.55 -0.80
CA SER A 347 14.96 -8.87 -1.85
C SER A 347 14.42 -7.50 -2.22
N ILE A 348 13.23 -7.12 -1.73
CA ILE A 348 12.56 -5.86 -2.04
C ILE A 348 11.90 -5.33 -0.78
N ASN A 349 12.67 -4.64 0.04
CA ASN A 349 12.15 -3.96 1.21
C ASN A 349 12.03 -2.46 0.92
N GLY A 350 10.87 -2.08 0.37
CA GLY A 350 10.44 -0.70 0.38
C GLY A 350 10.17 -0.27 1.82
N ARG A 351 10.27 1.01 2.08
CA ARG A 351 9.98 1.56 3.41
C ARG A 351 8.55 2.01 3.55
N ASP A 352 7.73 1.82 2.53
CA ASP A 352 6.58 2.65 2.37
C ASP A 352 5.33 1.84 2.37
N GLU A 353 4.39 2.42 2.72
CA GLU A 353 3.08 2.65 2.21
C GLU A 353 2.37 1.33 1.98
N PHE A 354 1.17 1.21 2.44
CA PHE A 354 0.28 0.07 2.16
C PHE A 354 0.81 -1.31 2.62
N ARG A 355 1.85 -1.31 3.47
CA ARG A 355 2.38 -2.49 4.17
C ARG A 355 2.33 -2.32 5.69
N PHE A 356 1.54 -1.36 6.15
CA PHE A 356 1.40 -1.03 7.56
C PHE A 356 -0.05 -1.04 8.01
N THR A 357 -0.24 -1.17 9.31
CA THR A 357 -1.52 -0.99 9.99
C THR A 357 -1.38 0.18 10.95
N ASN A 358 -2.28 1.16 10.86
CA ASN A 358 -2.38 2.23 11.85
C ASN A 358 -3.44 1.90 12.88
N GLU A 359 -3.14 2.21 14.14
CA GLU A 359 -4.08 2.20 15.25
C GLU A 359 -4.41 3.62 15.69
N TYR A 360 -5.70 3.88 15.87
CA TYR A 360 -6.23 5.15 16.33
C TYR A 360 -7.08 4.95 17.58
N ILE A 361 -7.01 5.93 18.49
CA ILE A 361 -7.86 6.01 19.69
C ILE A 361 -9.02 6.95 19.38
N THR A 362 -10.23 6.55 19.80
CA THR A 362 -11.47 7.32 19.59
C THR A 362 -11.78 8.30 20.72
N GLY A 363 -11.09 8.16 21.87
CA GLY A 363 -11.39 8.92 23.10
C GLY A 363 -12.59 8.38 23.87
N VAL A 364 -13.07 7.18 23.54
CA VAL A 364 -14.17 6.51 24.25
C VAL A 364 -13.62 5.42 25.16
N ASP A 365 -13.88 5.53 26.47
CA ASP A 365 -13.40 4.61 27.50
C ASP A 365 -14.48 3.62 27.99
N LEU A 366 -15.67 3.63 27.37
CA LEU A 366 -16.82 2.81 27.78
C LEU A 366 -16.74 1.33 27.34
N THR A 367 -15.80 0.99 26.50
CA THR A 367 -15.68 -0.34 25.89
C THR A 367 -14.25 -0.58 25.42
N ASP A 368 -13.87 -1.85 25.31
CA ASP A 368 -12.61 -2.29 24.71
C ASP A 368 -12.77 -2.74 23.24
N ASN A 369 -13.93 -2.49 22.62
CA ASN A 369 -14.18 -2.88 21.25
C ASN A 369 -13.23 -2.17 20.29
N THR A 370 -12.73 -2.90 19.31
CA THR A 370 -11.90 -2.39 18.22
C THR A 370 -12.63 -2.55 16.88
N LEU A 371 -12.73 -1.46 16.12
CA LEU A 371 -13.16 -1.53 14.73
C LEU A 371 -11.96 -1.92 13.87
N ASN A 372 -12.01 -3.10 13.25
CA ASN A 372 -10.97 -3.61 12.39
C ASN A 372 -11.33 -3.35 10.92
N LEU A 373 -10.58 -2.47 10.28
CA LEU A 373 -10.62 -2.17 8.86
C LEU A 373 -9.29 -2.60 8.21
N ILE A 374 -8.89 -3.85 8.49
CA ILE A 374 -7.67 -4.44 7.91
C ILE A 374 -8.09 -5.23 6.68
N SER A 375 -7.58 -4.82 5.53
CA SER A 375 -7.89 -5.47 4.26
C SER A 375 -7.14 -6.79 4.12
N PRO A 376 -7.84 -7.91 3.85
CA PRO A 376 -7.19 -9.18 3.55
C PRO A 376 -6.62 -9.25 2.13
N TYR A 377 -7.03 -8.36 1.21
CA TYR A 377 -6.38 -8.18 -0.09
C TYR A 377 -5.44 -6.99 0.01
N ARG A 378 -4.36 -6.99 -0.76
CA ARG A 378 -3.23 -6.10 -0.57
C ARG A 378 -3.05 -5.16 -1.76
N ALA A 379 -2.95 -3.85 -1.48
CA ALA A 379 -2.55 -2.85 -2.49
C ALA A 379 -1.02 -2.67 -2.58
N ASP A 380 -0.26 -3.64 -2.12
CA ASP A 380 1.18 -3.60 -1.92
C ASP A 380 1.96 -3.70 -3.24
N ALA A 381 2.46 -2.58 -3.73
CA ALA A 381 3.24 -2.51 -4.95
C ALA A 381 4.56 -3.30 -4.87
N TYR A 382 5.19 -3.33 -3.70
CA TYR A 382 6.42 -4.10 -3.47
C TYR A 382 6.16 -5.61 -3.48
N GLY A 383 5.03 -6.04 -2.93
CA GLY A 383 4.62 -7.44 -2.97
C GLY A 383 4.38 -7.94 -4.40
N ILE A 384 3.71 -7.14 -5.22
CA ILE A 384 3.52 -7.46 -6.63
C ILE A 384 4.86 -7.56 -7.35
N GLU A 385 5.75 -6.57 -7.15
CA GLU A 385 7.07 -6.55 -7.77
C GLU A 385 7.91 -7.77 -7.35
N PHE A 386 7.92 -8.11 -6.04
CA PHE A 386 8.61 -9.29 -5.51
C PHE A 386 8.19 -10.58 -6.21
N LEU A 387 6.89 -10.79 -6.38
CA LEU A 387 6.38 -11.99 -7.05
C LEU A 387 6.69 -12.01 -8.55
N VAL A 388 6.56 -10.86 -9.21
CA VAL A 388 6.89 -10.75 -10.64
C VAL A 388 8.37 -11.05 -10.91
N GLN A 389 9.26 -10.66 -10.01
CA GLN A 389 10.69 -10.97 -10.14
C GLN A 389 11.02 -12.45 -9.97
N LYS A 390 10.14 -13.23 -9.36
CA LYS A 390 10.28 -14.68 -9.21
C LYS A 390 9.79 -15.48 -10.42
N ARG A 391 9.31 -14.83 -11.48
CA ARG A 391 8.87 -15.49 -12.71
C ARG A 391 10.00 -16.33 -13.32
N GLY A 392 9.73 -17.62 -13.54
CA GLY A 392 10.67 -18.55 -14.18
C GLY A 392 11.94 -18.87 -13.38
N LYS A 393 12.08 -18.37 -12.15
CA LYS A 393 13.26 -18.58 -11.31
C LYS A 393 13.02 -19.58 -10.18
N ASP A 394 11.81 -19.63 -9.70
CA ASP A 394 11.38 -20.47 -8.59
C ASP A 394 10.08 -21.17 -8.98
N THR A 395 10.11 -22.51 -9.01
CA THR A 395 8.95 -23.36 -9.34
C THR A 395 8.29 -23.96 -8.10
N THR A 396 8.89 -23.76 -6.91
CA THR A 396 8.32 -24.26 -5.65
C THR A 396 7.28 -23.32 -5.12
N ASP A 397 6.41 -23.83 -4.24
CA ASP A 397 5.42 -23.02 -3.54
C ASP A 397 6.12 -21.92 -2.72
N ASN A 398 5.55 -20.74 -2.76
CA ASN A 398 5.98 -19.61 -1.96
C ASN A 398 4.90 -19.29 -0.93
N GLU A 399 5.29 -18.90 0.26
CA GLU A 399 4.34 -18.52 1.33
C GLU A 399 3.37 -17.40 0.94
N SER A 400 3.75 -16.61 -0.09
CA SER A 400 2.93 -15.52 -0.62
C SER A 400 2.01 -15.94 -1.78
N ASP A 401 2.00 -17.21 -2.23
CA ASP A 401 1.21 -17.66 -3.39
C ASP A 401 -0.30 -17.58 -3.14
N ASN A 402 -0.72 -17.63 -1.87
CA ASN A 402 -2.12 -17.47 -1.48
C ASN A 402 -2.55 -16.00 -1.35
N ASP A 403 -1.64 -15.05 -1.49
CA ASP A 403 -1.95 -13.62 -1.40
C ASP A 403 -2.79 -13.17 -2.61
N ILE A 404 -3.64 -12.21 -2.35
CA ILE A 404 -4.43 -11.53 -3.37
C ILE A 404 -4.05 -10.06 -3.33
N PHE A 405 -3.63 -9.56 -4.47
CA PHE A 405 -3.33 -8.15 -4.65
C PHE A 405 -4.42 -7.47 -5.47
N PHE A 406 -4.48 -6.16 -5.42
CA PHE A 406 -5.32 -5.37 -6.30
C PHE A 406 -4.62 -4.08 -6.71
N VAL A 407 -5.02 -3.55 -7.84
CA VAL A 407 -4.43 -2.36 -8.45
C VAL A 407 -5.50 -1.47 -9.04
N CYS A 408 -5.23 -0.17 -9.12
CA CYS A 408 -5.98 0.74 -9.95
C CYS A 408 -5.40 0.70 -11.37
N ALA A 409 -6.20 0.27 -12.34
CA ALA A 409 -5.76 0.15 -13.72
C ALA A 409 -6.89 0.46 -14.70
N LYS A 410 -6.59 1.23 -15.74
CA LYS A 410 -7.55 1.62 -16.77
C LYS A 410 -7.29 0.88 -18.06
N PHE A 411 -8.38 0.52 -18.74
CA PHE A 411 -8.29 -0.03 -20.09
C PHE A 411 -7.87 1.06 -21.07
N SER A 412 -6.81 0.79 -21.84
CA SER A 412 -6.30 1.64 -22.91
C SER A 412 -6.78 1.09 -24.26
N PRO A 413 -7.68 1.80 -24.97
CA PRO A 413 -8.14 1.36 -26.29
C PRO A 413 -7.03 1.33 -27.34
N ASP A 414 -6.04 2.21 -27.21
CA ASP A 414 -4.93 2.33 -28.17
C ASP A 414 -3.97 1.14 -28.09
N SER A 415 -3.68 0.68 -26.86
CA SER A 415 -2.77 -0.45 -26.62
C SER A 415 -3.51 -1.78 -26.43
N LEU A 416 -4.84 -1.78 -26.37
CA LEU A 416 -5.72 -2.93 -26.13
C LEU A 416 -5.35 -3.75 -24.88
N ARG A 417 -5.00 -3.05 -23.79
CA ARG A 417 -4.57 -3.65 -22.50
C ARG A 417 -4.96 -2.76 -21.33
N TYR A 418 -4.90 -3.29 -20.13
CA TYR A 418 -4.99 -2.48 -18.91
C TYR A 418 -3.63 -1.88 -18.58
N GLU A 419 -3.62 -0.64 -18.12
CA GLU A 419 -2.43 0.11 -17.71
C GLU A 419 -2.62 0.66 -16.29
N LEU A 420 -1.57 0.61 -15.46
CA LEU A 420 -1.61 1.09 -14.09
C LEU A 420 -1.89 2.59 -14.02
N VAL A 421 -2.73 2.99 -13.08
CA VAL A 421 -2.93 4.41 -12.75
C VAL A 421 -1.84 4.84 -11.76
N ARG A 422 -0.99 5.77 -12.19
CA ARG A 422 0.14 6.31 -11.40
C ARG A 422 -0.02 7.78 -11.02
N ASP A 423 -1.08 8.41 -11.52
CA ASP A 423 -1.21 9.87 -11.48
C ASP A 423 -1.90 10.40 -10.22
N GLY A 424 -1.63 11.67 -9.91
CA GLY A 424 -2.46 12.54 -9.12
C GLY A 424 -2.05 12.69 -7.66
N TYR A 425 -0.97 12.07 -7.19
CA TYR A 425 -0.57 12.17 -5.78
C TYR A 425 0.90 12.53 -5.63
N VAL A 426 1.18 13.44 -4.69
CA VAL A 426 2.54 13.78 -4.26
C VAL A 426 2.85 13.05 -2.97
N VAL A 427 3.72 12.04 -3.06
CA VAL A 427 4.16 11.24 -1.90
C VAL A 427 5.49 11.79 -1.38
N ALA A 428 5.59 12.01 -0.08
CA ALA A 428 6.79 12.51 0.59
C ALA A 428 7.00 11.87 1.97
N GLY A 429 8.23 11.97 2.49
CA GLY A 429 8.64 11.50 3.82
C GLY A 429 9.47 10.23 3.78
N VAL A 430 9.09 9.23 3.04
CA VAL A 430 9.84 8.00 2.80
C VAL A 430 10.25 7.93 1.34
N ILE A 431 11.35 7.22 1.05
CA ILE A 431 11.83 7.09 -0.33
C ILE A 431 10.87 6.17 -1.08
N SER A 432 9.97 6.78 -1.84
CA SER A 432 9.11 6.06 -2.79
C SER A 432 9.73 6.12 -4.18
N PRO A 433 9.69 5.04 -4.95
CA PRO A 433 10.06 5.08 -6.35
C PRO A 433 9.15 6.05 -7.12
N ASP A 434 9.71 6.74 -8.11
CA ASP A 434 8.94 7.59 -9.04
C ASP A 434 7.91 6.80 -9.87
N THR A 435 8.00 5.48 -9.85
CA THR A 435 7.08 4.54 -10.48
C THR A 435 6.06 3.93 -9.53
N MET A 436 5.93 4.45 -8.31
CA MET A 436 4.93 3.98 -7.33
C MET A 436 3.51 4.09 -7.89
N PHE A 437 2.67 3.14 -7.52
CA PHE A 437 1.25 3.09 -7.87
C PHE A 437 0.43 2.69 -6.64
N ASN A 438 -0.89 2.67 -6.75
CA ASN A 438 -1.82 2.34 -5.67
C ASN A 438 -1.88 3.35 -4.52
N VAL A 439 -1.41 4.58 -4.70
CA VAL A 439 -1.43 5.62 -3.65
C VAL A 439 -2.85 5.91 -3.14
N MET A 440 -3.85 5.79 -4.01
CA MET A 440 -5.27 5.98 -3.67
C MET A 440 -5.84 4.90 -2.74
N TYR A 441 -5.08 3.86 -2.44
CA TYR A 441 -5.48 2.77 -1.54
C TYR A 441 -4.75 2.82 -0.20
N SER A 442 -4.19 3.97 0.18
CA SER A 442 -3.54 4.12 1.49
C SER A 442 -4.55 3.98 2.64
N PRO A 443 -4.10 3.58 3.85
CA PRO A 443 -4.97 3.44 5.01
C PRO A 443 -5.80 4.68 5.33
N ARG A 444 -5.30 5.89 5.03
CA ARG A 444 -6.05 7.13 5.20
C ARG A 444 -7.30 7.18 4.30
N PHE A 445 -7.19 6.73 3.05
CA PHE A 445 -8.34 6.66 2.15
C PHE A 445 -9.37 5.62 2.58
N MET A 446 -8.93 4.52 3.22
CA MET A 446 -9.84 3.55 3.86
C MET A 446 -10.64 4.20 4.99
N ILE A 447 -10.00 5.03 5.84
CA ILE A 447 -10.71 5.81 6.85
C ILE A 447 -11.70 6.79 6.19
N GLN A 448 -11.32 7.47 5.12
CA GLN A 448 -12.20 8.40 4.41
C GLN A 448 -13.45 7.71 3.86
N ALA A 449 -13.30 6.53 3.26
CA ALA A 449 -14.41 5.72 2.77
C ALA A 449 -15.39 5.33 3.90
N ASN A 450 -14.89 5.09 5.10
CA ASN A 450 -15.68 4.71 6.28
C ASN A 450 -16.00 5.88 7.23
N SER A 451 -15.63 7.12 6.88
CA SER A 451 -15.56 8.22 7.84
C SER A 451 -16.92 8.60 8.46
N ARG A 452 -18.03 8.53 7.72
CA ARG A 452 -19.36 8.81 8.25
C ARG A 452 -19.85 7.73 9.23
N PHE A 453 -19.45 6.48 9.04
CA PHE A 453 -19.74 5.40 10.00
C PHE A 453 -18.88 5.56 11.26
N ILE A 454 -17.60 5.84 11.11
CA ILE A 454 -16.70 6.11 12.24
C ILE A 454 -17.19 7.33 13.03
N GLY A 455 -17.70 8.34 12.34
CA GLY A 455 -18.30 9.54 12.95
C GLY A 455 -19.46 9.26 13.89
N VAL A 456 -20.12 8.11 13.79
CA VAL A 456 -21.20 7.69 14.71
C VAL A 456 -20.72 7.62 16.16
N PHE A 457 -19.49 7.19 16.41
CA PHE A 457 -18.92 7.01 17.74
C PHE A 457 -17.68 7.87 18.02
N ALA A 458 -17.03 8.43 17.01
CA ALA A 458 -15.82 9.22 17.16
C ALA A 458 -15.76 10.41 16.17
N PRO A 459 -15.83 11.66 16.61
CA PRO A 459 -15.68 12.84 15.75
C PRO A 459 -14.22 13.10 15.36
N LEU A 460 -13.27 12.50 16.08
CA LEU A 460 -11.83 12.63 15.88
C LEU A 460 -11.16 11.29 16.18
N LEU A 461 -10.28 10.86 15.30
CA LEU A 461 -9.36 9.76 15.53
C LEU A 461 -7.99 10.34 15.88
N THR A 462 -7.44 9.93 17.02
CA THR A 462 -6.09 10.30 17.47
C THR A 462 -5.15 9.15 17.17
N TYR A 463 -4.10 9.42 16.38
CA TYR A 463 -3.09 8.42 16.07
C TYR A 463 -2.41 7.91 17.35
N ALA A 464 -2.28 6.60 17.48
CA ALA A 464 -1.67 5.94 18.63
C ALA A 464 -0.37 5.22 18.25
N SER A 465 -0.43 4.34 17.25
CA SER A 465 0.72 3.52 16.84
C SER A 465 0.55 3.01 15.41
N SER A 466 1.63 2.44 14.87
CA SER A 466 1.56 1.65 13.64
C SER A 466 2.39 0.37 13.76
N ASP A 467 1.94 -0.68 13.11
CA ASP A 467 2.75 -1.83 12.78
C ASP A 467 3.22 -1.68 11.33
N GLY A 468 4.52 -1.49 11.15
CA GLY A 468 5.14 -1.07 9.90
C GLY A 468 5.42 0.44 9.87
N ASN A 469 5.97 0.92 8.76
CA ASN A 469 6.38 2.31 8.60
C ASN A 469 5.28 3.15 7.94
N SER A 470 4.57 3.94 8.72
CA SER A 470 3.54 4.88 8.28
C SER A 470 4.04 6.33 8.18
N ASP A 471 5.37 6.54 8.23
CA ASP A 471 5.96 7.89 8.22
C ASP A 471 6.04 8.47 6.80
N VAL A 472 4.88 8.60 6.22
CA VAL A 472 4.62 9.03 4.84
C VAL A 472 3.57 10.13 4.84
N SER A 473 3.67 11.07 3.91
CA SER A 473 2.60 12.03 3.61
C SER A 473 2.18 11.94 2.14
N ILE A 474 0.87 12.05 1.90
CA ILE A 474 0.26 12.10 0.58
C ILE A 474 -0.41 13.47 0.45
N ASP A 475 -0.03 14.24 -0.59
CA ASP A 475 -0.46 15.63 -0.79
C ASP A 475 -0.28 16.51 0.46
N GLY A 476 0.84 16.29 1.16
CA GLY A 476 1.19 17.02 2.38
C GLY A 476 0.43 16.58 3.64
N ILE A 477 -0.44 15.58 3.57
CA ILE A 477 -1.19 15.04 4.71
C ILE A 477 -0.52 13.76 5.18
N LYS A 478 -0.14 13.70 6.46
CA LYS A 478 0.53 12.54 7.06
C LYS A 478 -0.41 11.36 7.21
N GLU A 479 0.06 10.16 6.85
CA GLU A 479 -0.66 8.90 7.09
C GLU A 479 -0.80 8.60 8.60
N ASN A 480 0.20 8.95 9.41
CA ASN A 480 0.20 8.82 10.87
C ASN A 480 -0.30 10.08 11.60
N GLY A 481 -1.17 10.86 10.97
CA GLY A 481 -1.77 12.06 11.56
C GLY A 481 -3.14 11.79 12.18
N ASN A 482 -3.59 12.73 13.03
CA ASN A 482 -4.96 12.70 13.55
C ASN A 482 -5.97 13.00 12.43
N ILE A 483 -7.14 12.34 12.46
CA ILE A 483 -8.13 12.43 11.39
C ILE A 483 -9.49 12.85 11.97
N ARG A 484 -10.06 13.92 11.43
CA ARG A 484 -11.46 14.27 11.69
C ARG A 484 -12.36 13.40 10.83
N THR A 485 -13.37 12.83 11.44
CA THR A 485 -14.36 11.99 10.78
C THR A 485 -15.47 12.82 10.11
N GLY A 486 -16.26 12.18 9.25
CA GLY A 486 -17.38 12.83 8.57
C GLY A 486 -18.60 13.03 9.45
N VAL A 487 -19.60 13.72 8.91
CA VAL A 487 -20.92 13.84 9.55
C VAL A 487 -21.52 12.45 9.76
N PRO A 488 -21.91 12.08 10.99
CA PRO A 488 -22.37 10.73 11.30
C PRO A 488 -23.62 10.34 10.52
N LEU A 489 -23.70 9.07 10.13
CA LEU A 489 -24.89 8.50 9.50
C LEU A 489 -26.11 8.54 10.43
N PHE A 490 -25.91 8.17 11.68
CA PHE A 490 -26.88 8.13 12.77
C PHE A 490 -26.15 8.34 14.09
N THR A 491 -26.81 8.21 15.22
CA THR A 491 -26.19 8.29 16.55
C THR A 491 -26.05 6.90 17.17
N VAL A 492 -25.30 6.76 18.23
CA VAL A 492 -25.22 5.50 19.00
C VAL A 492 -26.51 5.15 19.77
N GLY A 493 -27.54 5.98 19.66
CA GLY A 493 -28.83 5.75 20.28
C GLY A 493 -29.66 4.69 19.54
N GLU A 494 -30.24 3.77 20.28
CA GLU A 494 -31.20 2.76 19.80
C GLU A 494 -32.56 3.00 20.50
N LEU A 495 -33.60 3.13 19.71
CA LEU A 495 -34.98 3.27 20.19
C LEU A 495 -35.77 2.01 19.85
N THR A 496 -36.47 1.46 20.83
CA THR A 496 -37.41 0.37 20.62
C THR A 496 -38.82 0.89 20.86
N VAL A 497 -39.71 0.67 19.89
CA VAL A 497 -41.12 1.05 19.95
C VAL A 497 -42.02 -0.04 19.40
N THR A 498 -43.24 -0.18 19.95
CA THR A 498 -44.27 -1.05 19.38
C THR A 498 -45.46 -0.20 18.95
N THR A 499 -45.97 -0.43 17.74
CA THR A 499 -47.17 0.22 17.19
C THR A 499 -48.19 -0.83 16.78
N ASP A 500 -49.48 -0.46 16.84
CA ASP A 500 -50.56 -1.32 16.34
C ASP A 500 -50.78 -1.18 14.83
N ASP A 501 -49.99 -0.34 14.17
CA ASP A 501 -49.95 -0.27 12.71
C ASP A 501 -49.05 -1.39 12.16
N TYR A 502 -49.70 -2.34 11.45
CA TYR A 502 -49.05 -3.53 10.89
C TYR A 502 -48.38 -3.30 9.54
N ASP A 503 -48.48 -2.12 8.96
CA ASP A 503 -47.87 -1.78 7.70
C ASP A 503 -46.36 -1.54 7.88
N ILE A 504 -45.55 -2.46 7.37
CA ILE A 504 -44.08 -2.38 7.37
C ILE A 504 -43.65 -1.76 6.05
N PRO A 505 -42.89 -0.64 6.06
CA PRO A 505 -42.45 -0.03 4.81
C PRO A 505 -41.58 -0.99 3.99
N SER A 506 -41.82 -1.05 2.70
CA SER A 506 -41.01 -1.85 1.77
C SER A 506 -39.60 -1.29 1.58
N ASN A 507 -39.44 0.03 1.73
CA ASN A 507 -38.12 0.70 1.68
C ASN A 507 -37.57 0.87 3.10
N TRP A 508 -36.53 0.11 3.43
CA TRP A 508 -35.89 0.12 4.75
C TRP A 508 -34.78 1.18 4.86
N ASN A 509 -34.41 1.81 3.76
CA ASN A 509 -33.31 2.79 3.74
C ASN A 509 -33.72 4.19 4.23
N GLY A 510 -35.01 4.43 4.44
CA GLY A 510 -35.54 5.71 4.89
C GLY A 510 -35.76 5.78 6.40
N LEU A 511 -36.20 6.95 6.85
CA LEU A 511 -36.43 7.26 8.26
C LEU A 511 -37.83 6.83 8.69
N ILE A 512 -37.94 6.28 9.89
CA ILE A 512 -39.16 6.23 10.65
C ILE A 512 -39.20 7.49 11.54
N ALA A 513 -40.28 8.25 11.44
CA ALA A 513 -40.56 9.42 12.29
C ALA A 513 -41.62 9.07 13.31
N LEU A 514 -41.48 9.53 14.53
CA LEU A 514 -42.49 9.37 15.58
C LEU A 514 -42.43 10.50 16.62
N LYS A 515 -43.56 10.72 17.32
CA LYS A 515 -43.63 11.62 18.44
C LYS A 515 -43.96 10.82 19.70
N TYR A 516 -43.26 11.11 20.78
CA TYR A 516 -43.53 10.51 22.08
C TYR A 516 -43.19 11.50 23.18
N ALA A 517 -44.17 11.76 24.06
CA ALA A 517 -44.15 12.85 25.04
C ALA A 517 -43.81 14.20 24.32
N ASP A 518 -42.84 14.93 24.83
CA ASP A 518 -42.45 16.26 24.33
C ASP A 518 -41.35 16.20 23.25
N TYR A 519 -41.10 15.03 22.66
CA TYR A 519 -40.00 14.85 21.71
C TYR A 519 -40.45 14.19 20.39
N ALA A 520 -39.88 14.68 19.33
CA ALA A 520 -39.92 14.04 18.02
C ALA A 520 -38.59 13.26 17.76
N TYR A 521 -38.73 12.03 17.33
CA TYR A 521 -37.62 11.11 17.04
C TYR A 521 -37.64 10.80 15.56
N SER A 522 -36.44 10.68 14.96
CA SER A 522 -36.28 10.07 13.65
C SER A 522 -35.14 9.05 13.69
N GLY A 523 -35.33 7.93 13.06
CA GLY A 523 -34.31 6.86 13.04
C GLY A 523 -34.50 5.87 11.89
N TYR A 524 -33.44 5.15 11.59
CA TYR A 524 -33.43 4.12 10.56
C TYR A 524 -33.83 2.77 11.15
N ILE A 525 -34.51 1.95 10.36
CA ILE A 525 -34.90 0.61 10.77
C ILE A 525 -33.65 -0.24 10.97
N TYR A 526 -33.40 -0.72 12.19
CA TYR A 526 -32.34 -1.67 12.50
C TYR A 526 -32.86 -3.09 12.54
N GLU A 527 -34.08 -3.27 13.11
CA GLU A 527 -34.74 -4.57 13.22
C GLU A 527 -36.25 -4.35 13.31
N THR A 528 -37.03 -5.27 12.75
CA THR A 528 -38.49 -5.34 12.95
C THR A 528 -38.85 -6.71 13.47
N GLU A 529 -39.81 -6.75 14.40
CA GLU A 529 -40.41 -7.97 14.91
C GLU A 529 -41.92 -7.88 14.73
N ASN A 530 -42.51 -8.83 14.02
CA ASN A 530 -43.96 -8.96 13.83
C ASN A 530 -44.41 -10.35 14.31
N ARG A 531 -45.32 -10.38 15.27
CA ARG A 531 -45.84 -11.59 15.88
C ARG A 531 -47.22 -11.92 15.33
N PHE A 532 -47.29 -12.61 14.23
CA PHE A 532 -48.51 -12.95 13.52
C PHE A 532 -49.54 -13.81 14.35
N ALA A 533 -49.10 -14.48 15.39
CA ALA A 533 -49.94 -15.35 16.22
C ALA A 533 -50.73 -14.62 17.31
N ARG A 534 -50.43 -13.36 17.57
CA ARG A 534 -51.09 -12.47 18.55
C ARG A 534 -51.17 -11.07 17.93
N TYR A 535 -52.24 -10.36 18.14
CA TYR A 535 -52.38 -8.96 17.75
C TYR A 535 -51.49 -8.07 18.64
N ASP A 536 -50.18 -8.29 18.61
CA ASP A 536 -49.23 -7.61 19.47
C ASP A 536 -48.58 -6.39 18.81
N GLY A 537 -48.96 -6.07 17.55
CA GLY A 537 -48.39 -4.96 16.78
C GLY A 537 -47.04 -5.26 16.16
N VAL A 538 -46.45 -4.27 15.54
CA VAL A 538 -45.08 -4.33 14.98
C VAL A 538 -44.12 -3.63 15.94
N ARG A 539 -43.08 -4.33 16.31
CA ARG A 539 -42.00 -3.78 17.13
C ARG A 539 -40.84 -3.36 16.22
N TYR A 540 -40.47 -2.09 16.30
CA TYR A 540 -39.32 -1.53 15.59
C TYR A 540 -38.17 -1.27 16.57
N LYS A 541 -36.95 -1.63 16.14
CA LYS A 541 -35.71 -1.11 16.70
C LYS A 541 -35.14 -0.14 15.69
N LEU A 542 -34.86 1.07 16.11
CA LEU A 542 -34.42 2.18 15.26
C LEU A 542 -33.04 2.66 15.72
N LEU A 543 -32.12 2.86 14.75
CA LEU A 543 -30.89 3.65 14.95
C LEU A 543 -31.25 5.12 14.84
N ILE A 544 -31.10 5.86 15.90
CA ILE A 544 -31.59 7.25 15.99
C ILE A 544 -30.71 8.18 15.15
N LYS A 545 -31.35 8.92 14.24
CA LYS A 545 -30.75 10.02 13.47
C LYS A 545 -30.81 11.32 14.22
N SER A 546 -32.00 11.68 14.72
CA SER A 546 -32.22 12.93 15.46
C SER A 546 -33.29 12.81 16.51
N ILE A 547 -33.18 13.66 17.53
CA ILE A 547 -34.17 13.91 18.58
C ILE A 547 -34.33 15.43 18.67
N SER A 548 -35.57 15.93 18.65
CA SER A 548 -35.89 17.34 18.84
C SER A 548 -37.05 17.51 19.79
N SER A 549 -37.05 18.59 20.58
CA SER A 549 -38.21 18.96 21.40
C SER A 549 -39.36 19.40 20.49
N ILE A 550 -40.58 19.05 20.87
CA ILE A 550 -41.82 19.57 20.26
C ILE A 550 -42.16 20.82 21.05
N GLU A 551 -42.01 22.00 20.44
CA GLU A 551 -42.46 23.27 21.02
C GLU A 551 -43.98 23.35 21.06
#